data_7a22cdfcd0500cc1c5c452cccd256ddd
#
_entry.id   7a22cdfcd0500cc1c5c452cccd256ddd
#
_cell.length_a   1.000
_cell.length_b   1.000
_cell.length_c   1.000
_cell.angle_alpha   90.00
_cell.angle_beta   90.00
_cell.angle_gamma   90.00
#
_symmetry.space_group_name_H-M   'P 1'
#
loop_
_entity.id
_entity.type
_entity.pdbx_description
1 polymer ?
#
loop_
_entity_poly.entity_id
_entity_poly.type
_entity_poly.pdbx_seq_one_letter_code
_entity_poly.pdbx_strand_id
1 'polypeptide(L)'
;MYNHTTNNWDKEHLMQIDPRYPETQQYMLDWMKNWCETHPATTVVRFTSMFYNFVWIWGSNERNRDLFSDWASYDFTVSPLALKEFEKKYGYALTSEDFINKGELHATHMTCDKKKLDWMEFINDFVVDFGKKLVDLVHTYGKKAYVFYDDSWVGVEPWGKRFKDFGFDGLIKCVFNGFEARLCAGVDAVETHEIRLHPYLFPVGLGGAPTFMEGGNPTLEAKGYWKNVRRALLRAPIDRIGLGGYLSLTLPFPDFNDYIEKIADEFREIKEFHKAGKPYVLKPRVAVLTFWGSLRSWTCAGHYHEHPELDLINIIEALSGMPFDVEFISFDDLKNKGLDNYDVVINAGFAGSAWSGGEQWKDEKVVSLLTEWVNNGGAFIGVNEPSATDGYDTFFRMSHVLGVSEDTGARICHGKYSFDVENNGAVVDGTVLAGKNKVYLVDGETKVLAADGDMPTVTTHKFGKGVGVYMSSFKHGEVNNRTLLNLILTAAGESTDQKYLTDNVNTECCYYPEGKQLVVINNADTEQTATVKTDAGDKTVTLSAFDTQIVQL
;
A
#
# COMPACT_ATOMS: atom_id res chain seq x y z
N MET A 1 -5.05 -16.12 -25.69
CA MET A 1 -3.86 -15.87 -24.87
C MET A 1 -3.23 -17.18 -24.46
N TYR A 2 -1.91 -17.30 -24.55
CA TYR A 2 -1.21 -18.54 -24.22
C TYR A 2 -0.78 -18.54 -22.76
N ASN A 3 -1.06 -19.61 -22.08
CA ASN A 3 -0.44 -19.89 -20.81
C ASN A 3 0.96 -20.48 -21.07
N HIS A 4 2.00 -19.72 -20.81
CA HIS A 4 3.39 -20.14 -20.99
C HIS A 4 3.77 -21.39 -20.21
N THR A 5 3.09 -21.67 -19.10
CA THR A 5 3.38 -22.83 -18.27
C THR A 5 3.04 -24.15 -18.96
N THR A 6 2.27 -24.14 -20.04
CA THR A 6 1.87 -25.34 -20.76
C THR A 6 2.69 -25.59 -22.04
N ASN A 7 3.64 -24.73 -22.35
CA ASN A 7 4.32 -24.70 -23.65
C ASN A 7 5.17 -25.96 -23.94
N ASN A 8 5.58 -26.69 -22.92
CA ASN A 8 6.41 -27.91 -23.02
C ASN A 8 5.69 -29.17 -22.55
N TRP A 9 4.36 -29.13 -22.43
CA TRP A 9 3.61 -30.30 -22.02
C TRP A 9 3.34 -31.21 -23.22
N ASP A 10 3.44 -32.49 -23.02
CA ASP A 10 3.09 -33.54 -23.98
C ASP A 10 1.59 -33.87 -24.03
N LYS A 11 0.80 -33.19 -23.20
CA LYS A 11 -0.65 -33.31 -23.11
C LYS A 11 -1.34 -32.10 -23.72
N GLU A 12 -2.63 -32.25 -23.98
CA GLU A 12 -3.48 -31.15 -24.41
C GLU A 12 -3.32 -29.94 -23.49
N HIS A 13 -3.08 -28.77 -24.10
CA HIS A 13 -2.96 -27.52 -23.35
C HIS A 13 -4.29 -27.17 -22.71
N LEU A 14 -4.30 -27.09 -21.39
CA LEU A 14 -5.49 -26.70 -20.65
C LEU A 14 -5.79 -25.23 -20.98
N MET A 15 -6.87 -25.02 -21.72
CA MET A 15 -7.47 -23.71 -21.85
C MET A 15 -7.98 -23.26 -20.50
N GLN A 16 -7.84 -21.98 -20.19
CA GLN A 16 -8.42 -21.44 -18.97
C GLN A 16 -9.93 -21.65 -19.01
N ILE A 17 -10.47 -22.25 -17.97
CA ILE A 17 -11.91 -22.49 -17.85
C ILE A 17 -12.61 -21.16 -17.61
N ASP A 18 -13.61 -20.84 -18.44
CA ASP A 18 -14.48 -19.71 -18.13
C ASP A 18 -15.59 -20.14 -17.15
N PRO A 19 -15.54 -19.63 -15.91
CA PRO A 19 -16.54 -19.97 -14.89
C PRO A 19 -17.93 -19.37 -15.15
N ARG A 20 -18.08 -18.52 -16.18
CA ARG A 20 -19.40 -17.96 -16.53
C ARG A 20 -20.35 -18.96 -17.15
N TYR A 21 -19.82 -20.01 -17.81
CA TYR A 21 -20.68 -21.04 -18.39
C TYR A 21 -21.41 -21.84 -17.29
N PRO A 22 -22.73 -22.03 -17.40
CA PRO A 22 -23.53 -22.72 -16.39
C PRO A 22 -23.01 -24.11 -16.05
N GLU A 23 -22.52 -24.84 -17.06
CA GLU A 23 -21.97 -26.20 -16.88
C GLU A 23 -20.70 -26.16 -16.03
N THR A 24 -19.86 -25.17 -16.23
CA THR A 24 -18.66 -24.97 -15.42
C THR A 24 -19.02 -24.63 -13.98
N GLN A 25 -20.01 -23.75 -13.77
CA GLN A 25 -20.48 -23.41 -12.41
C GLN A 25 -21.02 -24.64 -11.69
N GLN A 26 -21.85 -25.45 -12.36
CA GLN A 26 -22.40 -26.65 -11.77
C GLN A 26 -21.30 -27.65 -11.41
N TYR A 27 -20.33 -27.86 -12.31
CA TYR A 27 -19.19 -28.73 -12.04
C TYR A 27 -18.40 -28.27 -10.80
N MET A 28 -18.14 -26.97 -10.66
CA MET A 28 -17.40 -26.44 -9.51
C MET A 28 -18.18 -26.60 -8.19
N LEU A 29 -19.49 -26.41 -8.22
CA LEU A 29 -20.35 -26.63 -7.05
C LEU A 29 -20.37 -28.11 -6.65
N ASP A 30 -20.54 -29.01 -7.61
CA ASP A 30 -20.57 -30.48 -7.35
C ASP A 30 -19.19 -30.95 -6.84
N TRP A 31 -18.09 -30.43 -7.40
CA TRP A 31 -16.75 -30.72 -6.92
C TRP A 31 -16.54 -30.25 -5.47
N MET A 32 -16.91 -29.03 -5.14
CA MET A 32 -16.79 -28.47 -3.79
C MET A 32 -17.64 -29.24 -2.80
N LYS A 33 -18.86 -29.61 -3.18
CA LYS A 33 -19.75 -30.46 -2.38
C LYS A 33 -19.08 -31.78 -2.05
N ASN A 34 -18.66 -32.52 -3.07
CA ASN A 34 -17.98 -33.81 -2.88
C ASN A 34 -16.71 -33.66 -2.03
N TRP A 35 -15.95 -32.60 -2.23
CA TRP A 35 -14.75 -32.36 -1.44
C TRP A 35 -15.10 -32.14 0.04
N CYS A 36 -16.09 -31.33 0.36
CA CYS A 36 -16.53 -31.09 1.73
C CYS A 36 -17.01 -32.38 2.41
N GLU A 37 -17.74 -33.26 1.70
CA GLU A 37 -18.24 -34.55 2.18
C GLU A 37 -17.09 -35.52 2.46
N THR A 38 -16.10 -35.58 1.60
CA THR A 38 -14.97 -36.51 1.71
C THR A 38 -13.87 -36.06 2.66
N HIS A 39 -13.90 -34.78 3.11
CA HIS A 39 -12.91 -34.20 4.02
C HIS A 39 -13.55 -33.66 5.31
N PRO A 40 -14.21 -34.49 6.12
CA PRO A 40 -14.96 -34.06 7.30
C PRO A 40 -14.08 -33.43 8.38
N ALA A 41 -12.80 -33.80 8.47
CA ALA A 41 -11.85 -33.26 9.45
C ALA A 41 -11.36 -31.83 9.12
N THR A 42 -11.57 -31.37 7.90
CA THR A 42 -11.19 -30.00 7.51
C THR A 42 -12.17 -28.99 8.10
N THR A 43 -11.66 -28.00 8.82
CA THR A 43 -12.47 -26.96 9.45
C THR A 43 -12.50 -25.65 8.68
N VAL A 44 -11.49 -25.41 7.84
CA VAL A 44 -11.34 -24.19 7.04
C VAL A 44 -11.01 -24.54 5.60
N VAL A 45 -11.80 -24.03 4.67
CA VAL A 45 -11.51 -24.05 3.23
C VAL A 45 -10.85 -22.74 2.87
N ARG A 46 -9.68 -22.80 2.22
CA ARG A 46 -8.95 -21.63 1.77
C ARG A 46 -9.05 -21.51 0.27
N PHE A 47 -9.66 -20.42 -0.18
CA PHE A 47 -9.73 -20.07 -1.59
C PHE A 47 -8.49 -19.25 -1.95
N THR A 48 -7.85 -19.62 -3.06
CA THR A 48 -6.75 -18.87 -3.64
C THR A 48 -7.18 -18.46 -5.03
N SER A 49 -7.27 -17.15 -5.32
CA SER A 49 -7.78 -16.58 -6.57
C SER A 49 -9.03 -17.31 -7.08
N MET A 50 -10.20 -16.87 -6.74
CA MET A 50 -11.50 -17.59 -6.87
C MET A 50 -11.67 -18.34 -8.21
N PHE A 51 -11.62 -17.66 -9.35
CA PHE A 51 -11.93 -18.28 -10.64
C PHE A 51 -10.92 -17.97 -11.72
N TYR A 52 -10.35 -16.77 -11.68
CA TYR A 52 -9.40 -16.31 -12.67
C TYR A 52 -8.01 -16.42 -12.05
N ASN A 53 -7.30 -17.46 -12.45
CA ASN A 53 -5.93 -17.66 -12.00
C ASN A 53 -5.06 -16.53 -12.50
N PHE A 54 -4.24 -16.03 -11.62
CA PHE A 54 -3.15 -15.22 -12.07
C PHE A 54 -2.15 -16.06 -12.86
N VAL A 55 -1.63 -15.47 -13.88
CA VAL A 55 -0.58 -16.10 -14.67
C VAL A 55 0.70 -15.35 -14.39
N TRP A 56 1.60 -15.96 -13.64
CA TRP A 56 2.97 -15.52 -13.58
C TRP A 56 3.67 -15.83 -14.90
N ILE A 57 4.25 -14.84 -15.54
CA ILE A 57 5.22 -15.07 -16.60
C ILE A 57 6.58 -15.23 -15.93
N TRP A 58 6.83 -16.38 -15.35
CA TRP A 58 8.14 -16.74 -14.88
C TRP A 58 9.15 -16.74 -16.02
N GLY A 59 10.30 -16.11 -15.80
CA GLY A 59 11.38 -16.04 -16.77
C GLY A 59 11.19 -15.01 -17.87
N SER A 60 10.15 -14.17 -17.80
CA SER A 60 10.07 -12.99 -18.64
C SER A 60 11.11 -11.97 -18.18
N ASN A 61 11.63 -11.20 -19.13
CA ASN A 61 12.48 -10.06 -18.81
C ASN A 61 11.65 -8.97 -18.08
N GLU A 62 12.32 -8.01 -17.48
CA GLU A 62 11.67 -6.91 -16.72
C GLU A 62 10.60 -6.19 -17.56
N ARG A 63 10.80 -6.04 -18.84
CA ARG A 63 9.83 -5.43 -19.75
C ARG A 63 8.49 -6.19 -19.79
N ASN A 64 8.51 -7.50 -19.61
CA ASN A 64 7.29 -8.31 -19.57
C ASN A 64 6.67 -8.36 -18.18
N ARG A 65 7.43 -8.09 -17.11
CA ARG A 65 6.86 -7.95 -15.76
C ARG A 65 5.93 -6.76 -15.66
N ASP A 66 6.28 -5.64 -16.28
CA ASP A 66 5.46 -4.44 -16.29
C ASP A 66 4.12 -4.65 -17.01
N LEU A 67 4.04 -5.62 -17.90
CA LEU A 67 2.79 -6.03 -18.56
C LEU A 67 1.85 -6.82 -17.66
N PHE A 68 2.35 -7.27 -16.50
CA PHE A 68 1.63 -8.14 -15.58
C PHE A 68 0.74 -7.45 -14.61
N SER A 69 1.01 -6.24 -14.36
CA SER A 69 0.23 -5.48 -13.43
C SER A 69 -1.04 -5.03 -14.12
N ASP A 70 -2.17 -5.32 -13.56
CA ASP A 70 -3.45 -4.69 -13.78
C ASP A 70 -4.30 -5.25 -14.93
N TRP A 71 -4.35 -4.59 -16.10
CA TRP A 71 -5.17 -5.08 -17.19
C TRP A 71 -4.85 -6.53 -17.59
N ALA A 72 -3.58 -6.90 -17.51
CA ALA A 72 -3.17 -8.25 -17.86
C ALA A 72 -3.94 -9.31 -17.06
N SER A 73 -4.17 -9.09 -15.78
CA SER A 73 -4.98 -9.99 -14.96
C SER A 73 -6.46 -9.99 -15.39
N TYR A 74 -7.02 -8.83 -15.73
CA TYR A 74 -8.38 -8.74 -16.25
C TYR A 74 -8.53 -9.22 -17.69
N ASP A 75 -7.46 -9.23 -18.49
CA ASP A 75 -7.46 -9.82 -19.83
C ASP A 75 -7.75 -11.33 -19.82
N PHE A 76 -7.42 -12.02 -18.73
CA PHE A 76 -7.74 -13.45 -18.57
C PHE A 76 -9.22 -13.71 -18.29
N THR A 77 -10.00 -12.68 -18.01
CA THR A 77 -11.43 -12.79 -17.79
C THR A 77 -12.26 -12.71 -19.07
N VAL A 78 -11.61 -12.45 -20.21
CA VAL A 78 -12.27 -12.23 -21.50
C VAL A 78 -12.67 -13.56 -22.12
N SER A 79 -13.95 -13.71 -22.42
CA SER A 79 -14.50 -14.80 -23.21
C SER A 79 -15.61 -14.29 -24.13
N PRO A 80 -15.99 -15.05 -25.17
CA PRO A 80 -17.13 -14.67 -26.02
C PRO A 80 -18.43 -14.45 -25.23
N LEU A 81 -18.66 -15.26 -24.20
CA LEU A 81 -19.82 -15.12 -23.35
C LEU A 81 -19.74 -13.86 -22.50
N ALA A 82 -18.58 -13.59 -21.87
CA ALA A 82 -18.36 -12.41 -21.06
C ALA A 82 -18.56 -11.12 -21.88
N LEU A 83 -18.01 -11.04 -23.09
CA LEU A 83 -18.18 -9.88 -23.97
C LEU A 83 -19.66 -9.64 -24.32
N LYS A 84 -20.39 -10.70 -24.65
CA LYS A 84 -21.83 -10.60 -24.97
C LYS A 84 -22.67 -10.16 -23.77
N GLU A 85 -22.38 -10.67 -22.57
CA GLU A 85 -23.06 -10.28 -21.34
C GLU A 85 -22.74 -8.84 -20.96
N PHE A 86 -21.47 -8.42 -21.12
CA PHE A 86 -21.05 -7.05 -20.91
C PHE A 86 -21.78 -6.08 -21.83
N GLU A 87 -21.80 -6.33 -23.13
CA GLU A 87 -22.52 -5.50 -24.10
C GLU A 87 -24.00 -5.38 -23.73
N LYS A 88 -24.62 -6.50 -23.32
CA LYS A 88 -26.01 -6.49 -22.86
C LYS A 88 -26.22 -5.63 -21.62
N LYS A 89 -25.27 -5.63 -20.67
CA LYS A 89 -25.36 -4.88 -19.40
C LYS A 89 -25.10 -3.39 -19.60
N TYR A 90 -24.05 -3.03 -20.35
CA TYR A 90 -23.58 -1.65 -20.45
C TYR A 90 -24.03 -0.93 -21.73
N GLY A 91 -24.57 -1.64 -22.70
CA GLY A 91 -25.11 -1.07 -23.94
C GLY A 91 -24.05 -0.70 -25.00
N TYR A 92 -22.81 -1.15 -24.82
CA TYR A 92 -21.73 -0.99 -25.79
C TYR A 92 -20.80 -2.21 -25.77
N ALA A 93 -20.18 -2.50 -26.91
CA ALA A 93 -19.25 -3.61 -27.07
C ALA A 93 -17.80 -3.17 -26.76
N LEU A 94 -17.01 -4.11 -26.27
CA LEU A 94 -15.55 -3.99 -26.17
C LEU A 94 -14.89 -4.76 -27.32
N THR A 95 -13.75 -4.26 -27.76
CA THR A 95 -12.91 -4.86 -28.80
C THR A 95 -11.54 -5.22 -28.24
N SER A 96 -10.73 -5.95 -29.00
CA SER A 96 -9.34 -6.25 -28.62
C SER A 96 -8.51 -4.99 -28.32
N GLU A 97 -8.79 -3.89 -29.03
CA GLU A 97 -8.07 -2.62 -28.85
C GLU A 97 -8.32 -2.00 -27.45
N ASP A 98 -9.50 -2.24 -26.89
CA ASP A 98 -9.81 -1.74 -25.53
C ASP A 98 -8.95 -2.42 -24.46
N PHE A 99 -8.64 -3.72 -24.65
CA PHE A 99 -7.83 -4.50 -23.70
C PHE A 99 -6.32 -4.30 -23.86
N ILE A 100 -5.85 -3.91 -25.03
CA ILE A 100 -4.43 -3.60 -25.28
C ILE A 100 -4.13 -2.11 -25.17
N ASN A 101 -5.14 -1.29 -24.84
CA ASN A 101 -5.04 0.15 -24.64
C ASN A 101 -4.28 0.86 -25.77
N LYS A 102 -4.61 0.55 -27.01
CA LYS A 102 -3.95 1.14 -28.21
C LYS A 102 -2.43 0.98 -28.21
N GLY A 103 -1.93 -0.08 -27.58
CA GLY A 103 -0.49 -0.35 -27.42
C GLY A 103 0.19 0.40 -26.28
N GLU A 104 -0.55 1.14 -25.48
CA GLU A 104 -0.06 1.75 -24.24
C GLU A 104 -0.14 0.76 -23.09
N LEU A 105 0.88 0.75 -22.23
CA LEU A 105 0.89 -0.09 -21.03
C LEU A 105 -0.14 0.39 -20.03
N HIS A 106 -1.09 -0.46 -19.71
CA HIS A 106 -1.93 -0.28 -18.54
C HIS A 106 -1.31 -1.01 -17.35
N ALA A 107 -0.43 -0.36 -16.66
CA ALA A 107 0.01 -0.84 -15.37
C ALA A 107 -1.00 -0.43 -14.27
N THR A 108 -1.00 -1.13 -13.12
CA THR A 108 -1.84 -0.80 -11.96
C THR A 108 -1.66 0.62 -11.47
N HIS A 109 -0.53 1.21 -11.76
CA HIS A 109 -0.21 2.58 -11.40
C HIS A 109 -0.76 3.63 -12.38
N MET A 110 -1.39 3.22 -13.49
CA MET A 110 -2.01 4.15 -14.42
C MET A 110 -3.49 4.38 -14.07
N THR A 111 -4.00 5.55 -14.40
CA THR A 111 -5.43 5.84 -14.29
C THR A 111 -6.23 5.02 -15.30
N CYS A 112 -7.41 4.60 -14.90
CA CYS A 112 -8.30 3.82 -15.76
C CYS A 112 -9.31 4.72 -16.47
N ASP A 113 -9.60 4.38 -17.72
CA ASP A 113 -10.75 4.93 -18.42
C ASP A 113 -12.07 4.27 -17.94
N LYS A 114 -13.20 4.83 -18.42
CA LYS A 114 -14.52 4.32 -18.06
C LYS A 114 -14.73 2.87 -18.51
N LYS A 115 -14.22 2.48 -19.67
CA LYS A 115 -14.41 1.12 -20.20
C LYS A 115 -13.76 0.09 -19.30
N LYS A 116 -12.54 0.38 -18.83
CA LYS A 116 -11.82 -0.49 -17.89
C LYS A 116 -12.53 -0.59 -16.55
N LEU A 117 -12.98 0.54 -16.00
CA LEU A 117 -13.74 0.56 -14.75
C LEU A 117 -15.04 -0.25 -14.86
N ASP A 118 -15.80 -0.09 -15.96
CA ASP A 118 -17.02 -0.85 -16.23
C ASP A 118 -16.72 -2.36 -16.35
N TRP A 119 -15.59 -2.73 -16.99
CA TRP A 119 -15.18 -4.13 -17.10
C TRP A 119 -14.78 -4.72 -15.74
N MET A 120 -14.01 -3.97 -14.94
CA MET A 120 -13.64 -4.38 -13.58
C MET A 120 -14.88 -4.61 -12.70
N GLU A 121 -15.86 -3.70 -12.75
CA GLU A 121 -17.13 -3.85 -12.04
C GLU A 121 -17.92 -5.06 -12.53
N PHE A 122 -17.99 -5.26 -13.85
CA PHE A 122 -18.67 -6.39 -14.47
C PHE A 122 -18.08 -7.74 -14.03
N ILE A 123 -16.76 -7.83 -13.96
CA ILE A 123 -16.07 -9.03 -13.50
C ILE A 123 -16.26 -9.21 -11.99
N ASN A 124 -16.13 -8.13 -11.20
CA ASN A 124 -16.34 -8.18 -9.76
C ASN A 124 -17.75 -8.69 -9.41
N ASP A 125 -18.79 -8.18 -10.07
CA ASP A 125 -20.16 -8.64 -9.87
C ASP A 125 -20.31 -10.13 -10.08
N PHE A 126 -19.75 -10.66 -11.16
CA PHE A 126 -19.82 -12.08 -11.46
C PHE A 126 -19.06 -12.92 -10.42
N VAL A 127 -17.83 -12.49 -10.08
CA VAL A 127 -16.98 -13.22 -9.13
C VAL A 127 -17.63 -13.26 -7.75
N VAL A 128 -18.22 -12.15 -7.30
CA VAL A 128 -18.95 -12.09 -6.03
C VAL A 128 -20.19 -13.00 -6.06
N ASP A 129 -21.01 -12.89 -7.10
CA ASP A 129 -22.27 -13.64 -7.17
C ASP A 129 -22.05 -15.17 -7.23
N PHE A 130 -21.04 -15.62 -7.95
CA PHE A 130 -20.73 -17.04 -8.01
C PHE A 130 -19.88 -17.49 -6.82
N GLY A 131 -18.92 -16.67 -6.38
CA GLY A 131 -18.09 -16.95 -5.20
C GLY A 131 -18.93 -17.14 -3.94
N LYS A 132 -19.96 -16.31 -3.76
CA LYS A 132 -20.91 -16.45 -2.66
C LYS A 132 -21.56 -17.84 -2.63
N LYS A 133 -21.94 -18.41 -3.77
CA LYS A 133 -22.55 -19.75 -3.82
C LYS A 133 -21.60 -20.82 -3.31
N LEU A 134 -20.30 -20.70 -3.61
CA LEU A 134 -19.28 -21.64 -3.11
C LEU A 134 -19.02 -21.45 -1.62
N VAL A 135 -18.99 -20.22 -1.13
CA VAL A 135 -18.82 -19.91 0.30
C VAL A 135 -20.03 -20.41 1.09
N ASP A 136 -21.23 -20.11 0.64
CA ASP A 136 -22.47 -20.60 1.27
C ASP A 136 -22.48 -22.14 1.32
N LEU A 137 -22.05 -22.80 0.24
CA LEU A 137 -21.94 -24.26 0.21
C LEU A 137 -20.96 -24.80 1.26
N VAL A 138 -19.79 -24.18 1.39
CA VAL A 138 -18.80 -24.53 2.44
C VAL A 138 -19.41 -24.39 3.83
N HIS A 139 -20.17 -23.33 4.07
CA HIS A 139 -20.85 -23.09 5.34
C HIS A 139 -21.92 -24.14 5.65
N THR A 140 -22.63 -24.70 4.64
CA THR A 140 -23.61 -25.78 4.89
C THR A 140 -22.98 -27.04 5.48
N TYR A 141 -21.66 -27.22 5.33
CA TYR A 141 -20.89 -28.30 5.93
C TYR A 141 -20.22 -27.90 7.27
N GLY A 142 -20.59 -26.75 7.85
CA GLY A 142 -20.05 -26.27 9.11
C GLY A 142 -18.57 -25.89 9.05
N LYS A 143 -18.05 -25.64 7.87
CA LYS A 143 -16.66 -25.24 7.64
C LYS A 143 -16.59 -23.72 7.43
N LYS A 144 -15.47 -23.12 7.82
CA LYS A 144 -15.18 -21.71 7.53
C LYS A 144 -14.58 -21.56 6.14
N ALA A 145 -14.83 -20.43 5.51
CA ALA A 145 -14.29 -20.05 4.21
C ALA A 145 -13.34 -18.86 4.35
N TYR A 146 -12.06 -19.07 4.04
CA TYR A 146 -11.06 -18.00 4.02
C TYR A 146 -10.64 -17.74 2.59
N VAL A 147 -10.36 -16.49 2.28
CA VAL A 147 -9.76 -16.11 1.00
C VAL A 147 -8.30 -15.72 1.21
N PHE A 148 -7.46 -16.30 0.38
CA PHE A 148 -6.07 -15.89 0.25
C PHE A 148 -6.03 -14.87 -0.87
N TYR A 149 -5.71 -13.63 -0.54
CA TYR A 149 -5.52 -12.65 -1.57
C TYR A 149 -4.07 -12.21 -1.62
N ASP A 150 -3.52 -12.42 -2.77
CA ASP A 150 -2.20 -12.00 -3.15
C ASP A 150 -2.30 -11.11 -4.39
N ASP A 151 -1.23 -10.91 -5.08
CA ASP A 151 -1.05 -9.86 -6.10
C ASP A 151 -2.00 -9.93 -7.32
N SER A 152 -2.86 -10.94 -7.42
CA SER A 152 -3.66 -11.18 -8.63
C SER A 152 -5.08 -11.66 -8.37
N TRP A 153 -5.72 -11.05 -7.44
CA TRP A 153 -7.13 -11.32 -7.13
C TRP A 153 -8.08 -10.56 -8.06
N VAL A 154 -8.31 -11.08 -9.21
CA VAL A 154 -9.26 -10.48 -10.15
C VAL A 154 -10.69 -10.68 -9.66
N GLY A 155 -11.38 -9.59 -9.34
CA GLY A 155 -12.76 -9.59 -8.89
C GLY A 155 -12.97 -9.97 -7.41
N VAL A 156 -11.91 -10.12 -6.64
CA VAL A 156 -11.96 -10.48 -5.19
C VAL A 156 -11.36 -9.36 -4.34
N GLU A 157 -11.22 -8.17 -4.88
CA GLU A 157 -10.57 -7.05 -4.22
C GLU A 157 -11.25 -6.71 -2.89
N PRO A 158 -10.52 -6.76 -1.75
CA PRO A 158 -11.12 -6.56 -0.41
C PRO A 158 -11.64 -5.15 -0.17
N TRP A 159 -11.18 -4.18 -0.95
CA TRP A 159 -11.68 -2.80 -0.95
C TRP A 159 -12.92 -2.58 -1.82
N GLY A 160 -13.31 -3.59 -2.61
CA GLY A 160 -14.51 -3.53 -3.46
C GLY A 160 -15.79 -3.43 -2.62
N LYS A 161 -16.75 -2.62 -3.07
CA LYS A 161 -18.02 -2.38 -2.36
C LYS A 161 -18.78 -3.66 -2.03
N ARG A 162 -18.60 -4.70 -2.84
CA ARG A 162 -19.30 -5.98 -2.75
C ARG A 162 -18.50 -7.08 -2.06
N PHE A 163 -17.26 -6.83 -1.62
CA PHE A 163 -16.43 -7.87 -1.01
C PHE A 163 -17.13 -8.57 0.18
N LYS A 164 -17.84 -7.81 1.02
CA LYS A 164 -18.63 -8.35 2.14
C LYS A 164 -19.71 -9.37 1.72
N ASP A 165 -20.20 -9.26 0.48
CA ASP A 165 -21.28 -10.12 -0.01
C ASP A 165 -20.81 -11.56 -0.25
N PHE A 166 -19.50 -11.82 -0.36
CA PHE A 166 -18.96 -13.17 -0.41
C PHE A 166 -19.30 -13.98 0.85
N GLY A 167 -19.27 -13.33 2.02
CA GLY A 167 -19.46 -14.00 3.32
C GLY A 167 -18.22 -14.76 3.80
N PHE A 168 -17.01 -14.38 3.39
CA PHE A 168 -15.79 -14.98 3.92
C PHE A 168 -15.65 -14.75 5.43
N ASP A 169 -15.20 -15.77 6.16
CA ASP A 169 -14.91 -15.69 7.59
C ASP A 169 -13.51 -15.11 7.86
N GLY A 170 -12.60 -15.23 6.91
CA GLY A 170 -11.23 -14.79 7.10
C GLY A 170 -10.52 -14.41 5.81
N LEU A 171 -9.52 -13.58 5.98
CA LEU A 171 -8.64 -13.06 4.93
C LEU A 171 -7.20 -13.42 5.25
N ILE A 172 -6.45 -13.89 4.27
CA ILE A 172 -5.03 -14.22 4.39
C ILE A 172 -4.25 -13.38 3.40
N LYS A 173 -3.23 -12.65 3.87
CA LYS A 173 -2.35 -11.81 3.04
C LYS A 173 -0.89 -12.17 3.24
N CYS A 174 -0.15 -12.31 2.15
CA CYS A 174 1.31 -12.32 2.20
C CYS A 174 1.81 -10.92 2.49
N VAL A 175 2.79 -10.80 3.35
CA VAL A 175 3.33 -9.50 3.76
C VAL A 175 4.85 -9.50 3.72
N PHE A 176 5.39 -8.44 3.11
CA PHE A 176 6.80 -8.08 3.09
C PHE A 176 7.04 -6.82 3.90
N ASN A 177 6.03 -5.95 3.92
CA ASN A 177 6.09 -4.60 4.45
C ASN A 177 4.92 -4.31 5.37
N GLY A 178 5.00 -3.21 6.10
CA GLY A 178 3.98 -2.81 7.06
C GLY A 178 2.67 -2.39 6.40
N PHE A 179 2.72 -1.71 5.25
CA PHE A 179 1.50 -1.29 4.57
C PHE A 179 0.62 -2.47 4.14
N GLU A 180 1.20 -3.61 3.80
CA GLU A 180 0.45 -4.81 3.44
C GLU A 180 -0.26 -5.42 4.66
N ALA A 181 0.38 -5.37 5.84
CA ALA A 181 -0.26 -5.77 7.09
C ALA A 181 -1.43 -4.82 7.45
N ARG A 182 -1.26 -3.50 7.26
CA ARG A 182 -2.32 -2.51 7.46
C ARG A 182 -3.48 -2.71 6.48
N LEU A 183 -3.20 -3.08 5.23
CA LEU A 183 -4.23 -3.45 4.27
C LEU A 183 -5.06 -4.61 4.79
N CYS A 184 -4.41 -5.70 5.23
CA CYS A 184 -5.11 -6.86 5.78
C CYS A 184 -5.98 -6.46 6.97
N ALA A 185 -5.42 -5.73 7.92
CA ALA A 185 -6.13 -5.26 9.11
C ALA A 185 -7.31 -4.33 8.81
N GLY A 186 -7.26 -3.60 7.70
CA GLY A 186 -8.30 -2.64 7.29
C GLY A 186 -9.53 -3.26 6.60
N VAL A 187 -9.58 -4.58 6.42
CA VAL A 187 -10.71 -5.25 5.78
C VAL A 187 -11.77 -5.63 6.82
N ASP A 188 -12.74 -4.77 7.03
CA ASP A 188 -13.79 -4.95 8.06
C ASP A 188 -14.81 -6.05 7.74
N ALA A 189 -14.76 -6.61 6.54
CA ALA A 189 -15.75 -7.58 6.06
C ALA A 189 -15.51 -9.01 6.54
N VAL A 190 -14.43 -9.28 7.27
CA VAL A 190 -14.04 -10.60 7.77
C VAL A 190 -13.78 -10.57 9.28
N GLU A 191 -13.98 -11.72 9.94
CA GLU A 191 -13.73 -11.87 11.37
C GLU A 191 -12.26 -12.16 11.69
N THR A 192 -11.55 -12.83 10.79
CA THR A 192 -10.17 -13.30 11.01
C THR A 192 -9.23 -12.68 9.98
N HIS A 193 -8.24 -11.94 10.47
CA HIS A 193 -7.16 -11.39 9.66
C HIS A 193 -5.90 -12.21 9.88
N GLU A 194 -5.40 -12.85 8.83
CA GLU A 194 -4.20 -13.66 8.87
C GLU A 194 -3.14 -13.10 7.92
N ILE A 195 -1.90 -12.97 8.39
CA ILE A 195 -0.78 -12.62 7.55
C ILE A 195 0.20 -13.79 7.39
N ARG A 196 0.83 -13.85 6.22
CA ARG A 196 1.93 -14.77 5.91
C ARG A 196 3.21 -13.95 5.81
N LEU A 197 4.06 -14.11 6.82
CA LEU A 197 5.33 -13.39 6.89
C LEU A 197 6.35 -14.01 5.93
N HIS A 198 7.09 -13.17 5.23
CA HIS A 198 8.27 -13.57 4.48
C HIS A 198 9.51 -13.68 5.41
N PRO A 199 10.55 -14.45 5.01
CA PRO A 199 10.68 -15.14 3.73
C PRO A 199 9.77 -16.37 3.66
N TYR A 200 9.24 -16.64 2.46
CA TYR A 200 8.59 -17.93 2.21
C TYR A 200 9.61 -19.05 2.26
N LEU A 201 9.16 -20.21 2.74
CA LEU A 201 9.97 -21.40 2.89
C LEU A 201 10.16 -22.09 1.52
N PHE A 202 10.90 -21.38 0.64
CA PHE A 202 11.36 -21.87 -0.65
C PHE A 202 12.89 -21.82 -0.72
N PRO A 203 13.52 -22.66 -1.57
CA PRO A 203 14.98 -22.63 -1.72
C PRO A 203 15.51 -21.27 -2.15
N VAL A 204 14.76 -20.58 -3.01
CA VAL A 204 15.08 -19.24 -3.52
C VAL A 204 13.98 -18.27 -3.15
N GLY A 205 14.37 -17.04 -2.84
CA GLY A 205 13.44 -15.92 -2.62
C GLY A 205 13.00 -15.24 -3.90
N LEU A 206 12.30 -14.13 -3.74
CA LEU A 206 11.93 -13.27 -4.86
C LEU A 206 13.19 -12.78 -5.59
N GLY A 207 13.12 -12.75 -6.92
CA GLY A 207 14.28 -12.41 -7.75
C GLY A 207 15.31 -13.54 -7.91
N GLY A 208 15.04 -14.73 -7.35
CA GLY A 208 15.90 -15.92 -7.51
C GLY A 208 17.13 -15.97 -6.60
N ALA A 209 17.25 -15.07 -5.62
CA ALA A 209 18.34 -15.12 -4.65
C ALA A 209 18.18 -16.33 -3.70
N PRO A 210 19.30 -17.00 -3.30
CA PRO A 210 19.25 -18.09 -2.32
C PRO A 210 18.64 -17.62 -1.00
N THR A 211 17.71 -18.40 -0.45
CA THR A 211 17.12 -18.19 0.88
C THR A 211 17.30 -19.44 1.76
N PHE A 212 16.54 -20.53 1.51
CA PHE A 212 16.67 -21.78 2.25
C PHE A 212 17.52 -22.80 1.50
N MET A 213 18.65 -22.36 0.99
CA MET A 213 19.66 -23.19 0.33
C MET A 213 21.06 -22.64 0.59
N GLU A 214 22.08 -23.31 0.07
CA GLU A 214 23.47 -22.88 0.20
C GLU A 214 23.65 -21.43 -0.30
N GLY A 215 24.29 -20.60 0.53
CA GLY A 215 24.49 -19.17 0.28
C GLY A 215 23.35 -18.26 0.75
N GLY A 216 22.23 -18.81 1.21
CA GLY A 216 21.09 -18.04 1.76
C GLY A 216 21.25 -17.71 3.24
N ASN A 217 20.55 -16.67 3.68
CA ASN A 217 20.46 -16.28 5.09
C ASN A 217 19.02 -15.92 5.46
N PRO A 218 18.16 -16.95 5.68
CA PRO A 218 16.74 -16.71 5.96
C PRO A 218 16.50 -15.96 7.27
N THR A 219 17.39 -16.05 8.24
CA THR A 219 17.30 -15.31 9.51
C THR A 219 17.44 -13.81 9.29
N LEU A 220 18.42 -13.40 8.48
CA LEU A 220 18.61 -11.98 8.15
C LEU A 220 17.43 -11.42 7.34
N GLU A 221 16.94 -12.20 6.38
CA GLU A 221 15.74 -11.83 5.62
C GLU A 221 14.52 -11.67 6.54
N ALA A 222 14.27 -12.62 7.44
CA ALA A 222 13.19 -12.55 8.41
C ALA A 222 13.28 -11.31 9.31
N LYS A 223 14.48 -10.92 9.74
CA LYS A 223 14.71 -9.69 10.52
C LYS A 223 14.32 -8.44 9.71
N GLY A 224 14.68 -8.40 8.45
CA GLY A 224 14.33 -7.29 7.55
C GLY A 224 12.82 -7.13 7.36
N TYR A 225 12.11 -8.23 7.09
CA TYR A 225 10.66 -8.20 6.92
C TYR A 225 9.93 -7.91 8.24
N TRP A 226 10.33 -8.56 9.33
CA TRP A 226 9.70 -8.34 10.64
C TRP A 226 9.85 -6.90 11.13
N LYS A 227 10.98 -6.29 10.91
CA LYS A 227 11.21 -4.87 11.21
C LYS A 227 10.10 -3.98 10.66
N ASN A 228 9.73 -4.15 9.40
CA ASN A 228 8.69 -3.36 8.75
C ASN A 228 7.28 -3.77 9.20
N VAL A 229 6.99 -5.06 9.23
CA VAL A 229 5.67 -5.59 9.58
C VAL A 229 5.31 -5.27 11.03
N ARG A 230 6.25 -5.44 11.98
CA ARG A 230 6.06 -5.13 13.40
C ARG A 230 5.57 -3.70 13.65
N ARG A 231 6.14 -2.71 12.95
CA ARG A 231 5.73 -1.30 13.04
C ARG A 231 4.23 -1.13 12.77
N ALA A 232 3.74 -1.78 11.73
CA ALA A 232 2.33 -1.75 11.35
C ALA A 232 1.44 -2.50 12.33
N LEU A 233 1.90 -3.66 12.83
CA LEU A 233 1.14 -4.46 13.81
C LEU A 233 0.94 -3.74 15.13
N LEU A 234 1.86 -2.88 15.53
CA LEU A 234 1.68 -2.00 16.70
C LEU A 234 0.56 -0.96 16.49
N ARG A 235 0.17 -0.66 15.25
CA ARG A 235 -0.87 0.33 14.91
C ARG A 235 -2.21 -0.30 14.58
N ALA A 236 -2.23 -1.55 14.11
CA ALA A 236 -3.46 -2.22 13.69
C ALA A 236 -3.43 -3.72 14.06
N PRO A 237 -4.53 -4.26 14.64
CA PRO A 237 -4.58 -5.64 15.08
C PRO A 237 -4.61 -6.63 13.90
N ILE A 238 -3.89 -7.73 14.06
CA ILE A 238 -3.97 -8.93 13.21
C ILE A 238 -4.24 -10.13 14.11
N ASP A 239 -5.07 -11.06 13.67
CA ASP A 239 -5.47 -12.20 14.50
C ASP A 239 -4.47 -13.34 14.46
N ARG A 240 -3.85 -13.57 13.31
CA ARG A 240 -3.00 -14.74 13.06
C ARG A 240 -1.80 -14.38 12.22
N ILE A 241 -0.66 -14.98 12.57
CA ILE A 241 0.57 -14.93 11.78
C ILE A 241 1.00 -16.35 11.41
N GLY A 242 1.53 -16.53 10.22
CA GLY A 242 2.05 -17.80 9.76
C GLY A 242 3.17 -17.65 8.74
N LEU A 243 3.75 -18.78 8.39
CA LEU A 243 4.73 -18.91 7.31
C LEU A 243 4.08 -19.66 6.14
N GLY A 244 4.52 -19.39 4.92
CA GLY A 244 4.12 -20.12 3.71
C GLY A 244 5.27 -20.96 3.17
N GLY A 245 4.97 -22.08 2.48
CA GLY A 245 5.95 -22.94 1.83
C GLY A 245 6.25 -24.25 2.54
N TYR A 246 7.47 -24.78 2.41
CA TYR A 246 7.84 -26.11 2.83
C TYR A 246 8.61 -26.11 4.16
N LEU A 247 7.94 -26.48 5.26
CA LEU A 247 8.53 -26.49 6.61
C LEU A 247 9.84 -27.27 6.72
N SER A 248 10.01 -28.34 5.96
CA SER A 248 11.24 -29.15 5.98
C SER A 248 12.51 -28.36 5.60
N LEU A 249 12.36 -27.26 4.86
CA LEU A 249 13.48 -26.42 4.46
C LEU A 249 14.08 -25.63 5.63
N THR A 250 13.36 -25.49 6.74
CA THR A 250 13.89 -24.77 7.92
C THR A 250 14.84 -25.63 8.77
N LEU A 251 14.84 -26.96 8.59
CA LEU A 251 15.66 -27.87 9.41
C LEU A 251 17.16 -27.56 9.44
N PRO A 252 17.79 -27.16 8.32
CA PRO A 252 19.21 -26.78 8.32
C PRO A 252 19.51 -25.40 8.93
N PHE A 253 18.48 -24.63 9.32
CA PHE A 253 18.59 -23.25 9.79
C PHE A 253 18.01 -23.09 11.21
N PRO A 254 18.69 -23.61 12.26
CA PRO A 254 18.19 -23.54 13.63
C PRO A 254 18.03 -22.09 14.14
N ASP A 255 18.94 -21.19 13.76
CA ASP A 255 18.87 -19.77 14.10
C ASP A 255 17.64 -19.07 13.51
N PHE A 256 17.18 -19.50 12.33
CA PHE A 256 15.90 -19.05 11.77
C PHE A 256 14.72 -19.51 12.62
N ASN A 257 14.72 -20.78 13.04
CA ASN A 257 13.64 -21.32 13.87
C ASN A 257 13.56 -20.59 15.23
N ASP A 258 14.71 -20.35 15.87
CA ASP A 258 14.80 -19.60 17.14
C ASP A 258 14.27 -18.16 16.96
N TYR A 259 14.58 -17.53 15.83
CA TYR A 259 14.09 -16.18 15.55
C TYR A 259 12.58 -16.15 15.27
N ILE A 260 12.04 -17.16 14.59
CA ILE A 260 10.58 -17.27 14.37
C ILE A 260 9.84 -17.51 15.69
N GLU A 261 10.41 -18.25 16.65
CA GLU A 261 9.84 -18.38 17.99
C GLU A 261 9.78 -17.03 18.69
N LYS A 262 10.86 -16.24 18.64
CA LYS A 262 10.88 -14.87 19.17
C LYS A 262 9.80 -13.99 18.52
N ILE A 263 9.64 -14.04 17.19
CA ILE A 263 8.57 -13.32 16.48
C ILE A 263 7.18 -13.75 16.99
N ALA A 264 6.99 -15.04 17.18
CA ALA A 264 5.68 -15.56 17.63
C ALA A 264 5.34 -15.07 19.06
N ASP A 265 6.32 -14.97 19.95
CA ASP A 265 6.13 -14.44 21.28
C ASP A 265 5.84 -12.93 21.26
N GLU A 266 6.62 -12.16 20.52
CA GLU A 266 6.39 -10.72 20.34
C GLU A 266 5.01 -10.45 19.72
N PHE A 267 4.60 -11.26 18.73
CA PHE A 267 3.25 -11.15 18.14
C PHE A 267 2.12 -11.40 19.15
N ARG A 268 2.29 -12.37 20.06
CA ARG A 268 1.33 -12.63 21.13
C ARG A 268 1.20 -11.43 22.08
N GLU A 269 2.34 -10.80 22.43
CA GLU A 269 2.35 -9.58 23.26
C GLU A 269 1.65 -8.43 22.55
N ILE A 270 1.92 -8.20 21.26
CA ILE A 270 1.24 -7.16 20.47
C ILE A 270 -0.28 -7.38 20.45
N LYS A 271 -0.74 -8.63 20.36
CA LYS A 271 -2.18 -8.93 20.45
C LYS A 271 -2.78 -8.56 21.80
N GLU A 272 -2.07 -8.79 22.90
CA GLU A 272 -2.56 -8.42 24.24
C GLU A 272 -2.66 -6.89 24.39
N PHE A 273 -1.75 -6.10 23.77
CA PHE A 273 -1.86 -4.64 23.78
C PHE A 273 -3.15 -4.17 23.08
N HIS A 274 -3.46 -4.72 21.92
CA HIS A 274 -4.70 -4.39 21.19
C HIS A 274 -5.98 -4.82 21.91
N LYS A 275 -5.94 -5.90 22.71
CA LYS A 275 -7.06 -6.28 23.58
C LYS A 275 -7.28 -5.29 24.72
N ALA A 276 -6.20 -4.70 25.24
CA ALA A 276 -6.28 -3.70 26.29
C ALA A 276 -6.88 -2.37 25.78
N GLY A 277 -6.59 -1.98 24.52
CA GLY A 277 -7.13 -0.75 23.96
C GLY A 277 -6.50 -0.36 22.62
N LYS A 278 -6.84 0.83 22.15
CA LYS A 278 -6.31 1.37 20.90
C LYS A 278 -4.97 2.09 21.11
N PRO A 279 -4.05 2.05 20.15
CA PRO A 279 -2.83 2.82 20.22
C PRO A 279 -3.12 4.32 20.19
N TYR A 280 -2.29 5.08 20.89
CA TYR A 280 -2.32 6.54 20.85
C TYR A 280 -1.97 7.06 19.46
N VAL A 281 -2.71 8.07 19.00
CA VAL A 281 -2.48 8.77 17.75
C VAL A 281 -2.27 10.26 18.00
N LEU A 282 -1.44 10.88 17.14
CA LEU A 282 -1.24 12.32 17.14
C LEU A 282 -2.43 13.04 16.51
N LYS A 283 -2.58 14.31 16.79
CA LYS A 283 -3.71 15.13 16.37
C LYS A 283 -3.90 15.25 14.86
N PRO A 284 -2.87 15.45 14.02
CA PRO A 284 -3.08 15.57 12.59
C PRO A 284 -3.74 14.32 12.02
N ARG A 285 -4.92 14.49 11.39
CA ARG A 285 -5.54 13.47 10.55
C ARG A 285 -5.02 13.63 9.13
N VAL A 286 -4.52 12.57 8.56
CA VAL A 286 -3.85 12.54 7.26
C VAL A 286 -4.72 11.84 6.23
N ALA A 287 -4.99 12.52 5.11
CA ALA A 287 -5.57 11.89 3.93
C ALA A 287 -4.49 11.67 2.87
N VAL A 288 -4.50 10.50 2.24
CA VAL A 288 -3.70 10.21 1.05
C VAL A 288 -4.64 10.25 -0.16
N LEU A 289 -4.43 11.26 -1.03
CA LEU A 289 -5.26 11.48 -2.21
C LEU A 289 -4.70 10.71 -3.40
N THR A 290 -5.47 9.74 -3.90
CA THR A 290 -5.12 8.92 -5.06
C THR A 290 -6.34 8.73 -5.96
N PHE A 291 -6.13 8.30 -7.21
CA PHE A 291 -7.22 7.93 -8.11
C PHE A 291 -8.14 6.85 -7.51
N TRP A 292 -7.55 5.87 -6.86
CA TRP A 292 -8.28 4.72 -6.31
C TRP A 292 -8.96 5.01 -4.97
N GLY A 293 -8.45 5.96 -4.20
CA GLY A 293 -8.96 6.27 -2.86
C GLY A 293 -9.05 5.02 -1.98
N SER A 294 -10.16 4.90 -1.26
CA SER A 294 -10.42 3.76 -0.38
C SER A 294 -10.63 2.42 -1.12
N LEU A 295 -10.78 2.45 -2.44
CA LEU A 295 -10.86 1.21 -3.23
C LEU A 295 -9.59 0.38 -3.14
N ARG A 296 -8.43 1.01 -2.88
CA ARG A 296 -7.12 0.37 -2.76
C ARG A 296 -6.33 0.92 -1.58
N SER A 297 -7.01 1.08 -0.44
CA SER A 297 -6.36 1.56 0.77
C SER A 297 -5.20 0.65 1.19
N TRP A 298 -4.08 1.26 1.57
CA TRP A 298 -2.84 0.61 1.98
C TRP A 298 -2.16 -0.28 0.94
N THR A 299 -2.74 -0.41 -0.25
CA THR A 299 -2.10 -1.05 -1.39
C THR A 299 -2.68 -0.51 -2.67
N CYS A 300 -2.01 -0.75 -3.74
CA CYS A 300 -2.46 -0.37 -5.07
C CYS A 300 -2.49 -1.59 -5.98
N ALA A 301 -2.70 -2.79 -5.60
CA ALA A 301 -2.63 -4.03 -6.35
C ALA A 301 -1.38 -4.22 -7.24
N GLY A 302 -0.96 -5.41 -7.49
CA GLY A 302 0.25 -5.72 -8.24
C GLY A 302 1.48 -5.77 -7.35
N HIS A 303 2.60 -6.11 -7.91
CA HIS A 303 3.86 -6.44 -7.24
C HIS A 303 4.62 -5.22 -6.72
N TYR A 304 4.01 -4.41 -5.85
CA TYR A 304 4.63 -3.15 -5.39
C TYR A 304 5.88 -3.33 -4.56
N HIS A 305 6.00 -4.46 -3.87
CA HIS A 305 7.24 -4.81 -3.21
C HIS A 305 8.41 -4.99 -4.20
N GLU A 306 8.12 -5.16 -5.48
CA GLU A 306 9.11 -5.21 -6.57
C GLU A 306 9.44 -3.81 -7.13
N HIS A 307 8.74 -2.77 -6.69
CA HIS A 307 8.90 -1.40 -7.14
C HIS A 307 9.26 -0.44 -5.99
N PRO A 308 10.40 -0.68 -5.30
CA PRO A 308 10.79 0.15 -4.16
C PRO A 308 11.15 1.60 -4.51
N GLU A 309 11.23 1.92 -5.80
CA GLU A 309 11.48 3.27 -6.31
C GLU A 309 10.24 4.17 -6.31
N LEU A 310 9.05 3.61 -6.08
CA LEU A 310 7.81 4.38 -6.17
C LEU A 310 7.56 5.17 -4.88
N ASP A 311 7.49 6.49 -5.00
CA ASP A 311 7.32 7.41 -3.86
C ASP A 311 6.08 7.10 -3.03
N LEU A 312 4.94 6.81 -3.65
CA LEU A 312 3.72 6.48 -2.89
C LEU A 312 3.90 5.25 -2.02
N ILE A 313 4.53 4.19 -2.54
CA ILE A 313 4.78 2.97 -1.76
C ILE A 313 5.64 3.27 -0.54
N ASN A 314 6.68 4.07 -0.73
CA ASN A 314 7.55 4.51 0.35
C ASN A 314 6.81 5.39 1.39
N ILE A 315 5.92 6.28 0.93
CA ILE A 315 5.07 7.10 1.80
C ILE A 315 4.13 6.22 2.64
N ILE A 316 3.41 5.29 2.01
CA ILE A 316 2.47 4.43 2.76
C ILE A 316 3.19 3.47 3.69
N GLU A 317 4.40 3.00 3.33
CA GLU A 317 5.22 2.21 4.26
C GLU A 317 5.66 3.04 5.47
N ALA A 318 6.11 4.27 5.26
CA ALA A 318 6.44 5.17 6.36
C ALA A 318 5.22 5.42 7.28
N LEU A 319 4.08 5.79 6.68
CA LEU A 319 2.83 6.05 7.39
C LEU A 319 2.31 4.83 8.16
N SER A 320 2.59 3.61 7.69
CA SER A 320 2.09 2.38 8.32
C SER A 320 2.50 2.23 9.78
N GLY A 321 3.69 2.70 10.15
CA GLY A 321 4.22 2.69 11.53
C GLY A 321 4.04 4.01 12.28
N MET A 322 3.66 5.10 11.62
CA MET A 322 3.52 6.42 12.25
C MET A 322 2.25 6.53 13.10
N PRO A 323 2.28 7.34 14.17
CA PRO A 323 1.16 7.51 15.08
C PRO A 323 0.10 8.49 14.54
N PHE A 324 -0.31 8.35 13.29
CA PHE A 324 -1.37 9.16 12.68
C PHE A 324 -2.59 8.31 12.33
N ASP A 325 -3.76 8.95 12.35
CA ASP A 325 -4.96 8.44 11.71
C ASP A 325 -4.85 8.76 10.21
N VAL A 326 -4.75 7.71 9.38
CA VAL A 326 -4.52 7.83 7.94
C VAL A 326 -5.69 7.25 7.18
N GLU A 327 -6.24 8.04 6.26
CA GLU A 327 -7.34 7.63 5.38
C GLU A 327 -6.97 7.86 3.92
N PHE A 328 -7.44 6.95 3.05
CA PHE A 328 -7.25 7.08 1.60
C PHE A 328 -8.51 7.64 0.98
N ILE A 329 -8.38 8.70 0.19
CA ILE A 329 -9.48 9.37 -0.47
C ILE A 329 -9.29 9.44 -1.98
N SER A 330 -10.38 9.27 -2.72
CA SER A 330 -10.41 9.48 -4.16
C SER A 330 -10.73 10.94 -4.50
N PHE A 331 -10.54 11.30 -5.77
CA PHE A 331 -10.95 12.61 -6.27
C PHE A 331 -12.50 12.79 -6.23
N ASP A 332 -13.24 11.71 -6.32
CA ASP A 332 -14.70 11.75 -6.14
C ASP A 332 -15.08 11.94 -4.67
N ASP A 333 -14.36 11.33 -3.72
CA ASP A 333 -14.54 11.59 -2.29
C ASP A 333 -14.28 13.06 -1.98
N LEU A 334 -13.20 13.64 -2.50
CA LEU A 334 -12.88 15.05 -2.35
C LEU A 334 -14.04 15.94 -2.86
N LYS A 335 -14.57 15.65 -4.05
CA LYS A 335 -15.66 16.44 -4.66
C LYS A 335 -16.99 16.30 -3.93
N ASN A 336 -17.27 15.16 -3.31
CA ASN A 336 -18.57 14.83 -2.75
C ASN A 336 -18.63 14.94 -1.22
N LYS A 337 -17.52 14.69 -0.52
CA LYS A 337 -17.46 14.70 0.94
C LYS A 337 -16.68 15.89 1.51
N GLY A 338 -15.85 16.55 0.67
CA GLY A 338 -14.94 17.62 1.12
C GLY A 338 -13.76 17.11 1.96
N LEU A 339 -13.03 18.05 2.57
CA LEU A 339 -11.78 17.79 3.31
C LEU A 339 -11.83 18.24 4.78
N ASP A 340 -12.97 18.64 5.30
CA ASP A 340 -13.12 19.25 6.64
C ASP A 340 -12.65 18.33 7.79
N ASN A 341 -12.61 17.03 7.54
CA ASN A 341 -12.18 16.03 8.54
C ASN A 341 -10.66 15.80 8.58
N TYR A 342 -9.89 16.46 7.72
CA TYR A 342 -8.44 16.24 7.60
C TYR A 342 -7.67 17.52 7.87
N ASP A 343 -6.48 17.36 8.46
CA ASP A 343 -5.54 18.45 8.69
C ASP A 343 -4.46 18.50 7.58
N VAL A 344 -4.13 17.33 7.02
CA VAL A 344 -3.07 17.16 6.00
C VAL A 344 -3.59 16.27 4.86
N VAL A 345 -3.36 16.70 3.62
CA VAL A 345 -3.56 15.89 2.41
C VAL A 345 -2.22 15.64 1.74
N ILE A 346 -1.89 14.39 1.47
CA ILE A 346 -0.68 13.98 0.75
C ILE A 346 -1.07 13.51 -0.65
N ASN A 347 -0.39 14.04 -1.68
CA ASN A 347 -0.46 13.56 -3.05
C ASN A 347 0.95 13.22 -3.54
N ALA A 348 1.20 11.95 -3.84
CA ALA A 348 2.52 11.44 -4.16
C ALA A 348 2.46 10.55 -5.41
N GLY A 349 3.43 10.71 -6.31
CA GLY A 349 3.57 9.89 -7.50
C GLY A 349 4.06 10.68 -8.71
N PHE A 350 4.28 9.98 -9.81
CA PHE A 350 4.67 10.60 -11.07
C PHE A 350 3.45 10.97 -11.93
N ALA A 351 3.64 11.87 -12.85
CA ALA A 351 2.61 12.39 -13.75
C ALA A 351 1.87 11.28 -14.48
N GLY A 352 0.56 11.43 -14.64
CA GLY A 352 -0.28 10.44 -15.32
C GLY A 352 -0.62 9.21 -14.50
N SER A 353 0.06 8.98 -13.38
CA SER A 353 -0.19 7.81 -12.54
C SER A 353 -1.50 7.90 -11.75
N ALA A 354 -2.03 6.74 -11.38
CA ALA A 354 -3.20 6.65 -10.50
C ALA A 354 -2.91 7.24 -9.10
N TRP A 355 -1.67 7.34 -8.71
CA TRP A 355 -1.27 7.88 -7.40
C TRP A 355 -1.29 9.40 -7.38
N SER A 356 -0.68 10.04 -8.36
CA SER A 356 -0.81 11.49 -8.51
C SER A 356 -2.21 11.91 -8.94
N GLY A 357 -2.92 11.07 -9.71
CA GLY A 357 -4.30 11.30 -10.14
C GLY A 357 -4.46 11.58 -11.64
N GLY A 358 -3.39 11.82 -12.38
CA GLY A 358 -3.41 12.01 -13.83
C GLY A 358 -4.45 13.02 -14.32
N GLU A 359 -5.35 12.59 -15.20
CA GLU A 359 -6.40 13.42 -15.80
C GLU A 359 -7.39 14.04 -14.80
N GLN A 360 -7.44 13.54 -13.54
CA GLN A 360 -8.28 14.14 -12.49
C GLN A 360 -7.91 15.60 -12.20
N TRP A 361 -6.65 15.96 -12.44
CA TRP A 361 -6.15 17.33 -12.24
C TRP A 361 -6.60 18.32 -13.31
N LYS A 362 -7.25 17.87 -14.38
CA LYS A 362 -7.94 18.72 -15.37
C LYS A 362 -9.30 19.22 -14.86
N ASP A 363 -9.84 18.64 -13.79
CA ASP A 363 -11.10 19.07 -13.19
C ASP A 363 -10.85 20.32 -12.32
N GLU A 364 -11.32 21.48 -12.79
CA GLU A 364 -11.19 22.76 -12.07
C GLU A 364 -11.84 22.74 -10.68
N LYS A 365 -12.85 21.89 -10.46
CA LYS A 365 -13.49 21.74 -9.16
C LYS A 365 -12.52 21.13 -8.15
N VAL A 366 -11.72 20.16 -8.56
CA VAL A 366 -10.68 19.54 -7.70
C VAL A 366 -9.66 20.58 -7.25
N VAL A 367 -9.11 21.33 -8.20
CA VAL A 367 -8.12 22.36 -7.92
C VAL A 367 -8.69 23.45 -7.01
N SER A 368 -9.92 23.91 -7.31
CA SER A 368 -10.57 24.96 -6.50
C SER A 368 -10.84 24.52 -5.07
N LEU A 369 -11.39 23.32 -4.88
CA LEU A 369 -11.68 22.78 -3.54
C LEU A 369 -10.41 22.64 -2.69
N LEU A 370 -9.34 22.09 -3.26
CA LEU A 370 -8.07 21.98 -2.56
C LEU A 370 -7.46 23.34 -2.26
N THR A 371 -7.48 24.27 -3.21
CA THR A 371 -6.98 25.63 -3.02
C THR A 371 -7.73 26.33 -1.89
N GLU A 372 -9.05 26.26 -1.88
CA GLU A 372 -9.89 26.88 -0.84
C GLU A 372 -9.63 26.24 0.52
N TRP A 373 -9.53 24.90 0.57
CA TRP A 373 -9.26 24.19 1.80
C TRP A 373 -7.91 24.56 2.41
N VAL A 374 -6.83 24.65 1.58
CA VAL A 374 -5.53 25.11 2.08
C VAL A 374 -5.60 26.58 2.50
N ASN A 375 -6.25 27.44 1.71
CA ASN A 375 -6.42 28.86 2.08
C ASN A 375 -7.09 29.03 3.45
N ASN A 376 -7.96 28.09 3.83
CA ASN A 376 -8.67 28.09 5.11
C ASN A 376 -7.89 27.46 6.27
N GLY A 377 -6.74 26.85 6.03
CA GLY A 377 -5.83 26.35 7.08
C GLY A 377 -5.37 24.90 6.91
N GLY A 378 -5.81 24.20 5.87
CA GLY A 378 -5.33 22.86 5.55
C GLY A 378 -3.87 22.83 5.08
N ALA A 379 -3.23 21.67 5.13
CA ALA A 379 -1.87 21.47 4.64
C ALA A 379 -1.85 20.48 3.45
N PHE A 380 -1.25 20.90 2.33
CA PHE A 380 -1.10 20.05 1.15
C PHE A 380 0.37 19.68 0.94
N ILE A 381 0.68 18.37 1.06
CA ILE A 381 2.03 17.83 0.85
C ILE A 381 2.07 17.14 -0.51
N GLY A 382 2.89 17.69 -1.41
CA GLY A 382 3.13 17.13 -2.73
C GLY A 382 4.47 16.41 -2.80
N VAL A 383 4.52 15.22 -3.39
CA VAL A 383 5.75 14.43 -3.51
C VAL A 383 5.96 14.00 -4.96
N ASN A 384 7.16 14.21 -5.49
CA ASN A 384 7.60 13.91 -6.85
C ASN A 384 6.91 14.83 -7.87
N GLU A 385 5.91 14.36 -8.61
CA GLU A 385 5.11 15.14 -9.57
C GLU A 385 3.65 15.27 -9.10
N PRO A 386 3.43 15.94 -7.95
CA PRO A 386 2.08 16.08 -7.39
C PRO A 386 1.23 16.98 -8.26
N SER A 387 -0.04 16.66 -8.42
CA SER A 387 -0.97 17.47 -9.23
C SER A 387 -0.54 17.72 -10.68
N ALA A 388 0.35 16.89 -11.21
CA ALA A 388 0.92 17.08 -12.53
C ALA A 388 -0.06 16.73 -13.64
N THR A 389 -0.21 17.63 -14.61
CA THR A 389 -0.93 17.39 -15.87
C THR A 389 -0.53 18.40 -16.93
N ASP A 390 -0.56 17.97 -18.19
CA ASP A 390 -0.25 18.81 -19.35
C ASP A 390 -1.38 19.77 -19.72
N GLY A 391 -1.02 20.83 -20.45
CA GLY A 391 -1.98 21.75 -21.06
C GLY A 391 -2.28 23.01 -20.27
N TYR A 392 -1.58 23.26 -19.16
CA TYR A 392 -1.72 24.45 -18.29
C TYR A 392 -0.44 25.27 -18.23
N ASP A 393 -0.53 26.43 -17.58
CA ASP A 393 0.61 27.36 -17.44
C ASP A 393 1.73 26.79 -16.56
N THR A 394 1.38 26.00 -15.58
CA THR A 394 2.30 25.24 -14.75
C THR A 394 2.01 23.76 -14.85
N PHE A 395 3.05 22.92 -14.77
CA PHE A 395 2.90 21.47 -14.81
C PHE A 395 2.21 20.93 -13.57
N PHE A 396 2.53 21.49 -12.38
CA PHE A 396 1.79 21.20 -11.16
C PHE A 396 0.57 22.12 -11.05
N ARG A 397 -0.61 21.58 -11.13
CA ARG A 397 -1.87 22.36 -10.99
C ARG A 397 -1.99 23.07 -9.65
N MET A 398 -1.35 22.54 -8.61
CA MET A 398 -1.29 23.13 -7.27
C MET A 398 0.00 23.94 -7.03
N SER A 399 0.70 24.35 -8.06
CA SER A 399 1.95 25.12 -7.95
C SER A 399 1.83 26.40 -7.10
N HIS A 400 0.70 27.10 -7.20
CA HIS A 400 0.42 28.31 -6.41
C HIS A 400 0.26 28.00 -4.90
N VAL A 401 -0.10 26.80 -4.52
CA VAL A 401 -0.15 26.31 -3.13
C VAL A 401 1.21 25.79 -2.70
N LEU A 402 1.86 25.00 -3.57
CA LEU A 402 3.15 24.36 -3.26
C LEU A 402 4.34 25.34 -3.30
N GLY A 403 4.20 26.48 -4.00
CA GLY A 403 5.28 27.42 -4.25
C GLY A 403 6.31 26.95 -5.27
N VAL A 404 6.09 25.80 -5.89
CA VAL A 404 6.99 25.19 -6.89
C VAL A 404 6.23 24.61 -8.07
N SER A 405 6.91 24.50 -9.22
CA SER A 405 6.46 23.70 -10.35
C SER A 405 7.64 23.05 -11.05
N GLU A 406 7.37 22.09 -11.93
CA GLU A 406 8.40 21.39 -12.67
C GLU A 406 8.71 22.08 -14.00
N ASP A 407 10.01 22.12 -14.36
CA ASP A 407 10.51 22.55 -15.66
C ASP A 407 10.53 21.35 -16.62
N THR A 408 9.46 21.19 -17.38
CA THR A 408 9.34 20.10 -18.37
C THR A 408 10.18 20.34 -19.64
N GLY A 409 10.89 21.46 -19.73
CA GLY A 409 11.64 21.86 -20.93
C GLY A 409 10.76 22.36 -22.08
N ALA A 410 9.44 22.30 -21.95
CA ALA A 410 8.50 22.76 -22.97
C ALA A 410 8.30 24.28 -22.94
N ARG A 411 8.73 24.95 -21.88
CA ARG A 411 8.61 26.40 -21.68
C ARG A 411 9.93 27.00 -21.22
N ILE A 412 10.18 28.21 -21.66
CA ILE A 412 11.21 29.07 -21.05
C ILE A 412 10.61 29.55 -19.72
N CYS A 413 11.09 29.00 -18.62
CA CYS A 413 10.72 29.49 -17.29
C CYS A 413 11.35 30.85 -17.05
N HIS A 414 10.59 31.90 -17.25
CA HIS A 414 10.99 33.23 -16.86
C HIS A 414 10.92 33.35 -15.33
N GLY A 415 11.99 33.91 -14.74
CA GLY A 415 11.99 34.25 -13.34
C GLY A 415 12.18 33.07 -12.39
N LYS A 416 13.21 32.27 -12.61
CA LYS A 416 13.71 31.38 -11.56
C LYS A 416 14.17 32.24 -10.38
N TYR A 417 13.50 32.09 -9.26
CA TYR A 417 13.90 32.77 -8.03
C TYR A 417 15.13 32.06 -7.45
N SER A 418 16.11 32.87 -7.04
CA SER A 418 17.21 32.37 -6.20
C SER A 418 16.70 32.14 -4.78
N PHE A 419 17.31 31.19 -4.08
CA PHE A 419 16.95 30.86 -2.71
C PHE A 419 18.19 30.60 -1.86
N ASP A 420 18.01 30.79 -0.56
CA ASP A 420 18.88 30.25 0.46
C ASP A 420 18.18 29.11 1.17
N VAL A 421 18.94 28.12 1.65
CA VAL A 421 18.36 26.99 2.40
C VAL A 421 18.13 27.44 3.85
N GLU A 422 16.85 27.41 4.27
CA GLU A 422 16.42 27.74 5.63
C GLU A 422 16.03 26.45 6.37
N ASN A 423 16.91 25.89 7.18
CA ASN A 423 16.54 24.75 8.01
C ASN A 423 15.66 25.21 9.19
N ASN A 424 14.41 24.74 9.23
CA ASN A 424 13.46 25.02 10.32
C ASN A 424 13.33 23.85 11.32
N GLY A 425 14.21 22.84 11.24
CA GLY A 425 14.20 21.65 12.07
C GLY A 425 13.21 20.55 11.63
N ALA A 426 12.44 20.75 10.55
CA ALA A 426 11.55 19.72 10.02
C ALA A 426 12.33 18.65 9.24
N VAL A 427 13.36 19.06 8.50
CA VAL A 427 14.25 18.15 7.77
C VAL A 427 15.34 17.65 8.71
N VAL A 428 15.46 16.34 8.82
CA VAL A 428 16.50 15.71 9.65
C VAL A 428 17.81 15.66 8.87
N ASP A 429 18.92 15.98 9.56
CA ASP A 429 20.25 15.94 8.98
C ASP A 429 20.58 14.56 8.38
N GLY A 430 21.18 14.57 7.19
CA GLY A 430 21.52 13.37 6.42
C GLY A 430 20.38 12.81 5.57
N THR A 431 19.19 13.44 5.57
CA THR A 431 18.11 13.10 4.65
C THR A 431 18.48 13.42 3.22
N VAL A 432 18.44 12.41 2.34
CA VAL A 432 18.64 12.56 0.90
C VAL A 432 17.30 12.39 0.20
N LEU A 433 16.76 13.50 -0.32
CA LEU A 433 15.49 13.55 -1.03
C LEU A 433 15.66 14.06 -2.46
N ALA A 434 16.79 13.76 -3.09
CA ALA A 434 17.06 14.17 -4.46
C ALA A 434 16.11 13.44 -5.44
N GLY A 435 15.29 14.20 -6.16
CA GLY A 435 14.42 13.70 -7.22
C GLY A 435 15.12 13.77 -8.58
N LYS A 436 14.48 13.17 -9.58
CA LYS A 436 14.94 13.23 -10.99
C LYS A 436 14.47 14.49 -11.70
N ASN A 437 13.43 15.13 -11.19
CA ASN A 437 12.72 16.22 -11.88
C ASN A 437 13.31 17.58 -11.53
N LYS A 438 13.35 18.47 -12.51
CA LYS A 438 13.83 19.82 -12.32
C LYS A 438 12.67 20.70 -11.86
N VAL A 439 12.69 21.10 -10.60
CA VAL A 439 11.70 22.02 -10.04
C VAL A 439 12.28 23.43 -9.90
N TYR A 440 11.39 24.42 -10.00
CA TYR A 440 11.70 25.84 -9.80
C TYR A 440 10.69 26.47 -8.85
N LEU A 441 11.09 27.56 -8.18
CA LEU A 441 10.19 28.35 -7.35
C LEU A 441 9.29 29.21 -8.23
N VAL A 442 8.00 29.25 -7.93
CA VAL A 442 7.02 30.06 -8.69
C VAL A 442 6.92 31.50 -8.17
N ASP A 443 7.39 31.75 -6.96
CA ASP A 443 7.43 33.06 -6.32
C ASP A 443 8.64 33.22 -5.37
N GLY A 444 8.79 34.40 -4.77
CA GLY A 444 9.86 34.69 -3.83
C GLY A 444 9.53 34.44 -2.36
N GLU A 445 8.33 33.92 -2.05
CA GLU A 445 7.88 33.68 -0.68
C GLU A 445 8.09 32.21 -0.24
N THR A 446 8.37 31.35 -1.22
CA THR A 446 8.63 29.94 -0.97
C THR A 446 9.95 29.75 -0.22
N LYS A 447 9.91 29.03 0.91
CA LYS A 447 11.08 28.70 1.70
C LYS A 447 11.64 27.36 1.29
N VAL A 448 12.94 27.26 1.06
CA VAL A 448 13.64 26.01 0.75
C VAL A 448 14.25 25.48 2.03
N LEU A 449 13.82 24.28 2.44
CA LEU A 449 14.28 23.60 3.66
C LEU A 449 15.44 22.65 3.39
N ALA A 450 15.54 22.13 2.16
CA ALA A 450 16.64 21.33 1.67
C ALA A 450 16.78 21.49 0.16
N ALA A 451 18.00 21.32 -0.34
CA ALA A 451 18.33 21.42 -1.77
C ALA A 451 19.45 20.44 -2.14
N ASP A 452 19.46 20.06 -3.43
CA ASP A 452 20.58 19.37 -4.08
C ASP A 452 21.16 20.35 -5.13
N GLY A 453 22.28 20.99 -4.76
CA GLY A 453 22.86 22.06 -5.55
C GLY A 453 21.91 23.27 -5.68
N ASP A 454 21.51 23.57 -6.90
CA ASP A 454 20.57 24.65 -7.25
C ASP A 454 19.12 24.20 -7.34
N MET A 455 18.84 22.93 -7.00
CA MET A 455 17.53 22.35 -7.08
C MET A 455 16.91 22.19 -5.69
N PRO A 456 15.75 22.84 -5.40
CA PRO A 456 15.05 22.64 -4.13
C PRO A 456 14.51 21.21 -4.04
N THR A 457 14.79 20.54 -2.93
CA THR A 457 14.33 19.16 -2.68
C THR A 457 13.22 19.09 -1.64
N VAL A 458 13.21 20.01 -0.68
CA VAL A 458 12.11 20.18 0.27
C VAL A 458 11.79 21.65 0.38
N THR A 459 10.52 22.02 0.15
CA THR A 459 10.07 23.41 0.31
C THR A 459 8.83 23.51 1.16
N THR A 460 8.59 24.70 1.71
CA THR A 460 7.34 25.07 2.35
C THR A 460 6.89 26.43 1.85
N HIS A 461 5.60 26.56 1.58
CA HIS A 461 5.00 27.78 1.07
C HIS A 461 3.73 28.11 1.86
N LYS A 462 3.66 29.32 2.41
CA LYS A 462 2.46 29.77 3.12
C LYS A 462 1.40 30.21 2.13
N PHE A 463 0.23 29.59 2.19
CA PHE A 463 -0.89 29.93 1.31
C PHE A 463 -2.14 30.22 2.15
N GLY A 464 -2.54 31.49 2.20
CA GLY A 464 -3.62 31.92 3.09
C GLY A 464 -3.33 31.63 4.55
N LYS A 465 -4.19 30.83 5.19
CA LYS A 465 -3.99 30.33 6.57
C LYS A 465 -3.24 29.00 6.62
N GLY A 466 -3.16 28.27 5.50
CA GLY A 466 -2.56 26.95 5.41
C GLY A 466 -1.18 26.96 4.79
N VAL A 467 -0.70 25.79 4.41
CA VAL A 467 0.68 25.55 3.96
C VAL A 467 0.69 24.51 2.83
N GLY A 468 1.48 24.80 1.78
CA GLY A 468 1.94 23.81 0.83
C GLY A 468 3.34 23.32 1.21
N VAL A 469 3.58 22.04 1.09
CA VAL A 469 4.90 21.41 1.26
C VAL A 469 5.22 20.61 0.02
N TYR A 470 6.42 20.72 -0.49
CA TYR A 470 6.90 19.91 -1.61
C TYR A 470 8.11 19.09 -1.19
N MET A 471 8.15 17.85 -1.68
CA MET A 471 9.30 16.95 -1.58
C MET A 471 9.61 16.41 -2.97
N SER A 472 10.87 16.50 -3.41
CA SER A 472 11.26 16.07 -4.77
C SER A 472 11.18 14.56 -4.97
N SER A 473 11.32 13.78 -3.91
CA SER A 473 11.08 12.34 -3.85
C SER A 473 10.97 11.88 -2.39
N PHE A 474 10.55 10.66 -2.18
CA PHE A 474 10.57 10.05 -0.85
C PHE A 474 10.97 8.58 -0.91
N LYS A 475 11.93 8.20 -0.09
CA LYS A 475 12.32 6.81 0.12
C LYS A 475 12.16 6.46 1.60
N HIS A 476 11.45 5.37 1.86
CA HIS A 476 11.29 4.83 3.21
C HIS A 476 12.66 4.52 3.84
N GLY A 477 12.81 4.90 5.10
CA GLY A 477 14.01 4.71 5.92
C GLY A 477 13.92 5.57 7.17
N GLU A 478 14.69 5.25 8.18
CA GLU A 478 14.55 5.78 9.55
C GLU A 478 14.65 7.31 9.57
N VAL A 479 15.65 7.88 8.91
CA VAL A 479 15.87 9.34 8.82
C VAL A 479 14.76 10.01 8.01
N ASN A 480 14.43 9.45 6.84
CA ASN A 480 13.40 9.99 5.96
C ASN A 480 12.01 9.91 6.59
N ASN A 481 11.71 8.82 7.31
CA ASN A 481 10.45 8.68 8.05
C ASN A 481 10.32 9.79 9.10
N ARG A 482 11.40 10.10 9.82
CA ARG A 482 11.40 11.19 10.80
C ARG A 482 11.17 12.54 10.12
N THR A 483 11.78 12.78 8.96
CA THR A 483 11.55 13.99 8.17
C THR A 483 10.08 14.10 7.73
N LEU A 484 9.49 13.02 7.21
CA LEU A 484 8.06 13.03 6.82
C LEU A 484 7.16 13.31 8.03
N LEU A 485 7.41 12.65 9.16
CA LEU A 485 6.66 12.88 10.40
C LEU A 485 6.73 14.35 10.83
N ASN A 486 7.94 14.93 10.83
CA ASN A 486 8.14 16.33 11.20
C ASN A 486 7.45 17.30 10.21
N LEU A 487 7.50 17.01 8.90
CA LEU A 487 6.81 17.81 7.88
C LEU A 487 5.29 17.75 8.04
N ILE A 488 4.72 16.60 8.35
CA ILE A 488 3.29 16.46 8.63
C ILE A 488 2.91 17.31 9.85
N LEU A 489 3.65 17.21 10.94
CA LEU A 489 3.39 17.96 12.16
C LEU A 489 3.50 19.47 11.94
N THR A 490 4.62 19.94 11.35
CA THR A 490 4.85 21.38 11.12
C THR A 490 3.86 21.99 10.12
N ALA A 491 3.49 21.24 9.09
CA ALA A 491 2.49 21.67 8.12
C ALA A 491 1.09 21.81 8.76
N ALA A 492 0.76 20.95 9.70
CA ALA A 492 -0.47 21.03 10.48
C ALA A 492 -0.41 22.08 11.63
N GLY A 493 0.70 22.81 11.78
CA GLY A 493 0.89 23.79 12.85
C GLY A 493 1.19 23.19 14.22
N GLU A 494 1.56 21.91 14.28
CA GLU A 494 1.90 21.19 15.49
C GLU A 494 3.42 21.22 15.75
N SER A 495 3.82 21.11 17.01
CA SER A 495 5.22 20.99 17.39
C SER A 495 5.79 19.63 16.97
N THR A 496 7.05 19.58 16.57
CA THR A 496 7.78 18.29 16.38
C THR A 496 8.16 17.66 17.72
N ASP A 497 8.15 18.44 18.81
CA ASP A 497 8.38 17.97 20.17
C ASP A 497 7.07 17.45 20.78
N GLN A 498 6.70 16.23 20.40
CA GLN A 498 5.50 15.55 20.86
C GLN A 498 5.82 14.51 21.93
N LYS A 499 4.84 14.23 22.82
CA LYS A 499 4.89 13.06 23.69
C LYS A 499 4.68 11.78 22.85
N TYR A 500 5.19 10.68 23.38
CA TYR A 500 5.06 9.36 22.75
C TYR A 500 5.70 9.27 21.35
N LEU A 501 6.79 10.05 21.19
CA LEU A 501 7.77 9.90 20.11
C LEU A 501 9.15 9.68 20.71
N THR A 502 9.99 8.88 20.06
CA THR A 502 11.39 8.69 20.45
C THR A 502 12.26 9.87 19.96
N ASP A 503 13.31 10.19 20.66
CA ASP A 503 14.32 11.18 20.24
C ASP A 503 15.31 10.61 19.20
N ASN A 504 15.45 9.29 19.10
CA ASN A 504 16.38 8.60 18.22
C ASN A 504 15.66 8.10 16.94
N VAL A 505 16.13 8.50 15.77
CA VAL A 505 15.52 8.17 14.47
C VAL A 505 15.49 6.66 14.15
N ASN A 506 16.43 5.89 14.70
CA ASN A 506 16.49 4.45 14.53
C ASN A 506 15.48 3.67 15.39
N THR A 507 14.70 4.39 16.19
CA THR A 507 13.71 3.80 17.10
C THR A 507 12.35 4.40 16.87
N GLU A 508 11.32 3.63 17.15
CA GLU A 508 9.93 4.09 17.15
C GLU A 508 9.23 3.63 18.44
N CYS A 509 8.14 4.25 18.79
CA CYS A 509 7.33 3.78 19.92
C CYS A 509 5.85 3.80 19.61
N CYS A 510 5.12 2.97 20.35
CA CYS A 510 3.67 2.94 20.36
C CYS A 510 3.16 2.93 21.80
N TYR A 511 2.27 3.85 22.13
CA TYR A 511 1.67 3.93 23.46
C TYR A 511 0.22 3.43 23.42
N TYR A 512 -0.13 2.60 24.39
CA TYR A 512 -1.48 2.08 24.62
C TYR A 512 -2.03 2.66 25.92
N PRO A 513 -2.87 3.71 25.86
CA PRO A 513 -3.29 4.47 27.04
C PRO A 513 -4.04 3.63 28.09
N GLU A 514 -4.95 2.76 27.66
CA GLU A 514 -5.77 1.94 28.53
C GLU A 514 -4.92 0.94 29.34
N GLY A 515 -3.92 0.34 28.68
CA GLY A 515 -2.96 -0.57 29.33
C GLY A 515 -1.81 0.14 30.01
N LYS A 516 -1.64 1.46 29.81
CA LYS A 516 -0.48 2.25 30.24
C LYS A 516 0.85 1.63 29.80
N GLN A 517 0.86 1.05 28.62
CA GLN A 517 2.02 0.36 28.06
C GLN A 517 2.64 1.17 26.93
N LEU A 518 3.93 1.46 27.08
CA LEU A 518 4.76 2.08 26.06
C LEU A 518 5.66 1.00 25.46
N VAL A 519 5.45 0.69 24.21
CA VAL A 519 6.28 -0.25 23.44
C VAL A 519 7.30 0.55 22.66
N VAL A 520 8.59 0.28 22.86
CA VAL A 520 9.68 0.92 22.12
C VAL A 520 10.39 -0.15 21.29
N ILE A 521 10.61 0.12 20.00
CA ILE A 521 11.25 -0.79 19.05
C ILE A 521 12.52 -0.18 18.47
N ASN A 522 13.53 -1.02 18.30
CA ASN A 522 14.77 -0.68 17.60
C ASN A 522 14.68 -1.22 16.16
N ASN A 523 14.77 -0.33 15.18
CA ASN A 523 14.74 -0.68 13.76
C ASN A 523 16.14 -0.83 13.14
N ALA A 524 17.21 -0.60 13.93
CA ALA A 524 18.59 -0.72 13.48
C ALA A 524 19.19 -2.10 13.83
N ASP A 525 20.24 -2.47 13.12
CA ASP A 525 21.06 -3.67 13.35
C ASP A 525 22.13 -3.51 14.44
N THR A 526 22.08 -2.38 15.17
CA THR A 526 22.97 -2.03 16.27
C THR A 526 22.16 -1.65 17.51
N GLU A 527 22.80 -1.70 18.68
CA GLU A 527 22.20 -1.23 19.92
C GLU A 527 21.83 0.26 19.82
N GLN A 528 20.65 0.61 20.30
CA GLN A 528 20.14 1.98 20.31
C GLN A 528 19.64 2.36 21.71
N THR A 529 19.89 3.61 22.08
CA THR A 529 19.27 4.22 23.25
C THR A 529 18.29 5.30 22.80
N ALA A 530 17.10 5.28 23.34
CA ALA A 530 16.06 6.24 23.04
C ALA A 530 15.39 6.76 24.31
N THR A 531 15.01 8.04 24.26
CA THR A 531 14.20 8.69 25.30
C THR A 531 12.84 9.06 24.71
N VAL A 532 11.78 8.74 25.47
CA VAL A 532 10.39 9.05 25.11
C VAL A 532 9.81 9.97 26.19
N LYS A 533 9.32 11.14 25.79
CA LYS A 533 8.54 12.02 26.66
C LYS A 533 7.16 11.42 26.90
N THR A 534 6.75 11.31 28.16
CA THR A 534 5.43 10.78 28.54
C THR A 534 4.76 11.64 29.59
N ASP A 535 3.48 11.38 29.87
CA ASP A 535 2.76 12.04 30.98
C ASP A 535 3.30 11.63 32.38
N ALA A 536 3.99 10.47 32.44
CA ALA A 536 4.66 9.97 33.65
C ALA A 536 6.15 10.36 33.73
N GLY A 537 6.58 11.38 32.96
CA GLY A 537 7.98 11.80 32.83
C GLY A 537 8.72 11.06 31.73
N ASP A 538 9.95 11.47 31.47
CA ASP A 538 10.78 10.89 30.41
C ASP A 538 11.18 9.44 30.73
N LYS A 539 11.16 8.59 29.71
CA LYS A 539 11.56 7.18 29.80
C LYS A 539 12.71 6.92 28.85
N THR A 540 13.85 6.56 29.39
CA THR A 540 15.02 6.17 28.59
C THR A 540 15.17 4.66 28.60
N VAL A 541 15.34 4.08 27.42
CA VAL A 541 15.52 2.65 27.20
C VAL A 541 16.71 2.40 26.28
N THR A 542 17.39 1.27 26.51
CA THR A 542 18.46 0.79 25.62
C THR A 542 18.05 -0.57 25.08
N LEU A 543 18.02 -0.70 23.76
CA LEU A 543 17.55 -1.90 23.04
C LEU A 543 18.67 -2.47 22.19
N SER A 544 18.85 -3.78 22.26
CA SER A 544 19.71 -4.50 21.33
C SER A 544 19.19 -4.37 19.88
N ALA A 545 20.00 -4.81 18.91
CA ALA A 545 19.62 -4.79 17.49
C ALA A 545 18.26 -5.48 17.22
N PHE A 546 17.36 -4.79 16.55
CA PHE A 546 16.00 -5.26 16.18
C PHE A 546 15.14 -5.70 17.38
N ASP A 547 15.44 -5.23 18.58
CA ASP A 547 14.72 -5.63 19.80
C ASP A 547 13.51 -4.75 20.10
N THR A 548 12.68 -5.22 21.03
CA THR A 548 11.48 -4.55 21.53
C THR A 548 11.54 -4.48 23.05
N GLN A 549 11.19 -3.36 23.62
CA GLN A 549 11.07 -3.20 25.06
C GLN A 549 9.72 -2.59 25.44
N ILE A 550 9.09 -3.18 26.45
CA ILE A 550 7.82 -2.71 27.00
C ILE A 550 8.11 -1.99 28.30
N VAL A 551 7.59 -0.77 28.42
CA VAL A 551 7.68 0.06 29.62
C VAL A 551 6.29 0.28 30.18
N GLN A 552 6.05 -0.11 31.41
CA GLN A 552 4.81 0.19 32.13
C GLN A 552 4.87 1.64 32.65
N LEU A 553 3.85 2.46 32.31
CA LEU A 553 3.74 3.87 32.72
C LEU A 553 2.85 4.08 33.95
#